data_6a4c3fd21c9d52666d75ad96d44583f7
#
_entry.id   6a4c3fd21c9d52666d75ad96d44583f7
#
_cell.length_a   1.000
_cell.length_b   1.000
_cell.length_c   1.000
_cell.angle_alpha   90.00
_cell.angle_beta   90.00
_cell.angle_gamma   90.00
#
_symmetry.space_group_name_H-M   'P 1'
#
loop_
_entity.id
_entity.type
_entity.pdbx_description
1 polymer ?
#
loop_
_entity_poly.entity_id
_entity_poly.type
_entity_poly.pdbx_seq_one_letter_code
_entity_poly.pdbx_strand_id
1 'polypeptide(L)'
;LAKENKIHFPIVLKLYQKFMIHDSMKAGVYEIEQGMSVRQVLEMLSDADNAQMNRVLVIEGTTFKQLITALKNDKNVKNTILDLPDDQLMKALGIPYHHPEGLFAPNTYFFAKGETDKKILTDLYHRQMKALDAAWAKRAPNLPYKDKYEALIMASIVEKETSLDSELTQVSGVFVRRLKLGMRLQTDPTVI
;
A
#
# COMPACT_ATOMS: atom_id res chain seq x y z
N LEU A 1 -17.85 3.80 -16.30
CA LEU A 1 -19.28 4.08 -16.58
C LEU A 1 -19.54 4.27 -18.09
N ALA A 2 -18.77 5.12 -18.79
CA ALA A 2 -18.92 5.30 -20.23
C ALA A 2 -18.57 4.02 -21.02
N LYS A 3 -17.52 3.29 -20.61
CA LYS A 3 -17.11 2.01 -21.24
C LYS A 3 -18.11 0.87 -21.04
N GLU A 4 -18.97 0.97 -20.03
CA GLU A 4 -20.01 -0.02 -19.73
C GLU A 4 -21.39 0.36 -20.29
N ASN A 5 -21.45 1.33 -21.20
CA ASN A 5 -22.71 1.85 -21.80
C ASN A 5 -23.76 2.36 -20.80
N LYS A 6 -23.34 2.71 -19.59
CA LYS A 6 -24.24 3.23 -18.54
C LYS A 6 -24.49 4.74 -18.67
N ILE A 7 -23.71 5.44 -19.50
CA ILE A 7 -23.85 6.89 -19.74
C ILE A 7 -23.68 7.17 -21.23
N HIS A 8 -24.72 7.77 -21.84
CA HIS A 8 -24.73 8.07 -23.29
C HIS A 8 -23.94 9.34 -23.67
N PHE A 9 -23.73 10.28 -22.73
CA PHE A 9 -23.09 11.58 -23.02
C PHE A 9 -21.94 11.90 -22.06
N PRO A 10 -20.77 11.26 -22.18
CA PRO A 10 -19.64 11.47 -21.25
C PRO A 10 -19.06 12.88 -21.32
N ILE A 11 -19.18 13.59 -22.45
CA ILE A 11 -18.71 14.97 -22.62
C ILE A 11 -19.56 15.94 -21.79
N VAL A 12 -20.89 15.77 -21.81
CA VAL A 12 -21.83 16.58 -21.03
C VAL A 12 -21.54 16.43 -19.55
N LEU A 13 -21.23 15.22 -19.08
CA LEU A 13 -20.86 14.95 -17.70
C LEU A 13 -19.58 15.68 -17.26
N LYS A 14 -18.56 15.71 -18.12
CA LYS A 14 -17.31 16.44 -17.84
C LYS A 14 -17.52 17.96 -17.80
N LEU A 15 -18.35 18.49 -18.68
CA LEU A 15 -18.68 19.91 -18.70
C LEU A 15 -19.49 20.29 -17.46
N TYR A 16 -20.47 19.51 -17.10
CA TYR A 16 -21.29 19.74 -15.92
C TYR A 16 -20.47 19.70 -14.63
N GLN A 17 -19.57 18.73 -14.48
CA GLN A 17 -18.62 18.64 -13.37
C GLN A 17 -17.74 19.87 -13.26
N LYS A 18 -17.20 20.37 -14.38
CA LYS A 18 -16.30 21.52 -14.41
C LYS A 18 -16.99 22.84 -13.99
N PHE A 19 -18.28 23.00 -14.29
CA PHE A 19 -19.00 24.27 -14.09
C PHE A 19 -19.92 24.30 -12.88
N MET A 20 -20.41 23.15 -12.42
CA MET A 20 -21.48 23.08 -11.42
C MET A 20 -21.08 22.40 -10.09
N ILE A 21 -20.00 21.62 -10.08
CA ILE A 21 -19.57 20.90 -8.89
C ILE A 21 -18.14 21.33 -8.55
N HIS A 22 -17.96 21.98 -7.40
CA HIS A 22 -16.68 22.46 -6.90
C HIS A 22 -15.89 21.34 -6.17
N ASP A 23 -16.57 20.25 -5.79
CA ASP A 23 -15.95 19.12 -5.07
C ASP A 23 -15.38 18.06 -6.02
N SER A 24 -14.22 17.51 -5.64
CA SER A 24 -13.61 16.39 -6.37
C SER A 24 -14.43 15.13 -6.19
N MET A 25 -14.71 14.41 -7.28
CA MET A 25 -15.30 13.08 -7.20
C MET A 25 -14.43 12.15 -6.37
N LYS A 26 -15.06 11.45 -5.42
CA LYS A 26 -14.37 10.47 -4.57
C LYS A 26 -14.29 9.13 -5.31
N ALA A 27 -13.16 8.44 -5.15
CA ALA A 27 -13.04 7.08 -5.64
C ALA A 27 -13.84 6.14 -4.72
N GLY A 28 -14.66 5.26 -5.29
CA GLY A 28 -15.49 4.35 -4.52
C GLY A 28 -16.34 3.46 -5.41
N VAL A 29 -17.11 2.58 -4.79
CA VAL A 29 -18.16 1.81 -5.42
C VAL A 29 -19.49 2.45 -5.06
N TYR A 30 -20.26 2.80 -6.07
CA TYR A 30 -21.53 3.49 -5.92
C TYR A 30 -22.63 2.65 -6.54
N GLU A 31 -23.74 2.53 -5.84
CA GLU A 31 -24.94 1.87 -6.34
C GLU A 31 -25.79 2.91 -7.08
N ILE A 32 -25.86 2.78 -8.41
CA ILE A 32 -26.63 3.70 -9.26
C ILE A 32 -27.97 3.04 -9.58
N GLU A 33 -29.04 3.60 -9.06
CA GLU A 33 -30.38 3.13 -9.32
C GLU A 33 -30.90 3.61 -10.68
N GLN A 34 -31.79 2.82 -11.30
CA GLN A 34 -32.41 3.18 -12.56
C GLN A 34 -33.35 4.38 -12.33
N GLY A 35 -33.18 5.44 -13.13
CA GLY A 35 -33.99 6.67 -13.02
C GLY A 35 -33.29 7.83 -12.30
N MET A 36 -32.11 7.62 -11.72
CA MET A 36 -31.33 8.73 -11.16
C MET A 36 -30.96 9.75 -12.24
N SER A 37 -31.16 11.03 -11.93
CA SER A 37 -30.69 12.12 -12.78
C SER A 37 -29.17 12.26 -12.73
N VAL A 38 -28.57 12.86 -13.78
CA VAL A 38 -27.13 13.14 -13.85
C VAL A 38 -26.66 13.95 -12.63
N ARG A 39 -27.44 14.90 -12.15
CA ARG A 39 -27.14 15.69 -10.97
C ARG A 39 -27.05 14.83 -9.71
N GLN A 40 -28.04 13.97 -9.47
CA GLN A 40 -28.03 13.04 -8.31
C GLN A 40 -26.83 12.10 -8.33
N VAL A 41 -26.47 11.57 -9.52
CA VAL A 41 -25.28 10.72 -9.66
C VAL A 41 -24.00 11.49 -9.33
N LEU A 42 -23.89 12.76 -9.77
CA LEU A 42 -22.69 13.55 -9.52
C LEU A 42 -22.61 14.01 -8.05
N GLU A 43 -23.71 14.38 -7.42
CA GLU A 43 -23.78 14.67 -5.99
C GLU A 43 -23.37 13.43 -5.16
N MET A 44 -23.90 12.25 -5.51
CA MET A 44 -23.53 10.98 -4.88
C MET A 44 -22.03 10.67 -5.06
N LEU A 45 -21.43 10.93 -6.21
CA LEU A 45 -20.00 10.71 -6.48
C LEU A 45 -19.10 11.73 -5.75
N SER A 46 -19.64 12.88 -5.37
CA SER A 46 -18.91 13.91 -4.62
C SER A 46 -18.94 13.68 -3.12
N ASP A 47 -19.93 12.93 -2.62
CA ASP A 47 -20.10 12.62 -1.21
C ASP A 47 -19.26 11.40 -0.79
N ALA A 48 -18.36 11.61 0.16
CA ALA A 48 -17.49 10.55 0.67
C ALA A 48 -18.28 9.46 1.44
N ASP A 49 -19.40 9.81 2.04
CA ASP A 49 -20.23 8.88 2.83
C ASP A 49 -20.99 7.90 1.94
N ASN A 50 -21.27 8.28 0.70
CA ASN A 50 -21.89 7.40 -0.30
C ASN A 50 -20.89 6.47 -1.01
N ALA A 51 -19.59 6.69 -0.84
CA ALA A 51 -18.57 5.82 -1.40
C ALA A 51 -18.47 4.52 -0.59
N GLN A 52 -19.05 3.44 -1.07
CA GLN A 52 -18.88 2.11 -0.44
C GLN A 52 -17.45 1.62 -0.62
N MET A 53 -16.54 2.16 0.18
CA MET A 53 -15.16 1.73 0.23
C MET A 53 -14.90 0.89 1.46
N ASN A 54 -14.27 -0.26 1.24
CA ASN A 54 -13.71 -1.06 2.32
C ASN A 54 -12.29 -0.56 2.61
N ARG A 55 -11.80 -0.84 3.80
CA ARG A 55 -10.44 -0.46 4.19
C ARG A 55 -9.72 -1.63 4.82
N VAL A 56 -8.45 -1.78 4.49
CA VAL A 56 -7.52 -2.60 5.26
C VAL A 56 -6.47 -1.68 5.88
N LEU A 57 -6.22 -1.85 7.16
CA LEU A 57 -5.18 -1.14 7.89
C LEU A 57 -3.95 -2.04 8.00
N VAL A 58 -2.85 -1.58 7.47
CA VAL A 58 -1.52 -2.18 7.63
C VAL A 58 -0.71 -1.24 8.50
N ILE A 59 -0.45 -1.67 9.74
CA ILE A 59 0.30 -0.89 10.73
C ILE A 59 1.79 -1.13 10.50
N GLU A 60 2.64 -0.17 10.87
CA GLU A 60 4.09 -0.30 10.87
C GLU A 60 4.50 -1.53 11.71
N GLY A 61 5.51 -2.26 11.26
CA GLY A 61 5.93 -3.51 11.90
C GLY A 61 5.00 -4.71 11.69
N THR A 62 3.92 -4.60 10.90
CA THR A 62 3.08 -5.73 10.50
C THR A 62 3.89 -6.71 9.66
N THR A 63 3.90 -7.99 10.03
CA THR A 63 4.55 -9.03 9.24
C THR A 63 3.73 -9.39 8.00
N PHE A 64 4.39 -9.94 6.98
CA PHE A 64 3.70 -10.40 5.77
C PHE A 64 2.60 -11.42 6.10
N LYS A 65 2.87 -12.36 7.01
CA LYS A 65 1.89 -13.36 7.46
C LYS A 65 0.65 -12.72 8.09
N GLN A 66 0.82 -11.67 8.88
CA GLN A 66 -0.30 -10.92 9.48
C GLN A 66 -1.11 -10.19 8.40
N LEU A 67 -0.45 -9.57 7.41
CA LEU A 67 -1.11 -8.94 6.27
C LEU A 67 -1.94 -9.94 5.48
N ILE A 68 -1.37 -11.09 5.11
CA ILE A 68 -2.09 -12.17 4.40
C ILE A 68 -3.31 -12.64 5.21
N THR A 69 -3.13 -12.83 6.52
CA THR A 69 -4.23 -13.25 7.41
C THR A 69 -5.35 -12.20 7.47
N ALA A 70 -4.99 -10.92 7.54
CA ALA A 70 -5.97 -9.83 7.54
C ALA A 70 -6.78 -9.79 6.23
N LEU A 71 -6.11 -9.93 5.07
CA LEU A 71 -6.77 -9.96 3.76
C LEU A 71 -7.66 -11.21 3.59
N LYS A 72 -7.24 -12.39 4.07
CA LYS A 72 -8.05 -13.62 4.04
C LYS A 72 -9.32 -13.50 4.86
N ASN A 73 -9.26 -12.79 5.98
CA ASN A 73 -10.40 -12.62 6.88
C ASN A 73 -11.38 -11.53 6.43
N ASP A 74 -10.99 -10.69 5.47
CA ASP A 74 -11.86 -9.64 4.96
C ASP A 74 -12.83 -10.19 3.89
N LYS A 75 -14.11 -10.22 4.23
CA LYS A 75 -15.19 -10.72 3.35
C LYS A 75 -15.36 -9.90 2.07
N ASN A 76 -14.83 -8.70 2.02
CA ASN A 76 -14.92 -7.80 0.89
C ASN A 76 -13.75 -7.97 -0.10
N VAL A 77 -12.72 -8.73 0.27
CA VAL A 77 -11.58 -9.07 -0.60
C VAL A 77 -11.88 -10.36 -1.35
N LYS A 78 -11.70 -10.32 -2.67
CA LYS A 78 -11.79 -11.52 -3.50
C LYS A 78 -10.46 -12.25 -3.45
N ASN A 79 -10.42 -13.42 -2.79
CA ASN A 79 -9.24 -14.27 -2.74
C ASN A 79 -8.94 -14.88 -4.11
N THR A 80 -7.75 -14.63 -4.64
CA THR A 80 -7.27 -15.16 -5.92
C THR A 80 -5.87 -15.77 -5.83
N ILE A 81 -5.01 -15.27 -4.94
CA ILE A 81 -3.62 -15.72 -4.79
C ILE A 81 -3.17 -15.92 -3.35
N LEU A 82 -3.96 -15.52 -2.35
CA LEU A 82 -3.53 -15.59 -0.93
C LEU A 82 -3.28 -17.02 -0.42
N ASP A 83 -3.79 -18.04 -1.10
CA ASP A 83 -3.59 -19.45 -0.72
C ASP A 83 -2.33 -20.06 -1.36
N LEU A 84 -1.63 -19.31 -2.20
CA LEU A 84 -0.37 -19.75 -2.79
C LEU A 84 0.76 -19.69 -1.75
N PRO A 85 1.75 -20.60 -1.84
CA PRO A 85 3.01 -20.44 -1.12
C PRO A 85 3.70 -19.11 -1.47
N ASP A 86 4.48 -18.56 -0.53
CA ASP A 86 5.07 -17.22 -0.65
C ASP A 86 5.85 -17.02 -1.95
N ASP A 87 6.64 -18.01 -2.37
CA ASP A 87 7.43 -17.95 -3.61
C ASP A 87 6.54 -17.88 -4.86
N GLN A 88 5.42 -18.58 -4.88
CA GLN A 88 4.46 -18.56 -5.98
C GLN A 88 3.63 -17.25 -5.97
N LEU A 89 3.27 -16.77 -4.78
CA LEU A 89 2.59 -15.51 -4.61
C LEU A 89 3.46 -14.35 -5.11
N MET A 90 4.75 -14.32 -4.75
CA MET A 90 5.68 -13.31 -5.23
C MET A 90 5.83 -13.33 -6.75
N LYS A 91 5.90 -14.52 -7.36
CA LYS A 91 5.88 -14.69 -8.83
C LYS A 91 4.58 -14.20 -9.45
N ALA A 92 3.44 -14.52 -8.85
CA ALA A 92 2.12 -14.07 -9.33
C ALA A 92 1.96 -12.54 -9.29
N LEU A 93 2.64 -11.87 -8.34
CA LEU A 93 2.73 -10.42 -8.24
C LEU A 93 3.79 -9.80 -9.15
N GLY A 94 4.67 -10.60 -9.78
CA GLY A 94 5.80 -10.12 -10.58
C GLY A 94 6.89 -9.44 -9.74
N ILE A 95 7.01 -9.80 -8.45
CA ILE A 95 7.98 -9.23 -7.52
C ILE A 95 9.30 -10.01 -7.58
N PRO A 96 10.44 -9.36 -7.86
CA PRO A 96 11.72 -10.04 -8.08
C PRO A 96 12.46 -10.42 -6.79
N TYR A 97 11.87 -10.23 -5.63
CA TYR A 97 12.46 -10.54 -4.34
C TYR A 97 11.99 -11.90 -3.83
N HIS A 98 12.88 -12.63 -3.11
CA HIS A 98 12.56 -13.95 -2.56
C HIS A 98 11.76 -13.90 -1.25
N HIS A 99 11.97 -12.87 -0.44
CA HIS A 99 11.27 -12.72 0.84
C HIS A 99 10.27 -11.57 0.78
N PRO A 100 9.03 -11.79 1.21
CA PRO A 100 7.97 -10.79 1.13
C PRO A 100 8.03 -9.72 2.23
N GLU A 101 8.79 -9.96 3.31
CA GLU A 101 8.82 -9.04 4.46
C GLU A 101 9.34 -7.64 4.08
N GLY A 102 8.65 -6.62 4.57
CA GLY A 102 8.98 -5.21 4.34
C GLY A 102 8.61 -4.68 2.95
N LEU A 103 8.13 -5.53 2.04
CA LEU A 103 7.83 -5.11 0.66
C LEU A 103 6.45 -4.47 0.47
N PHE A 104 5.61 -4.46 1.50
CA PHE A 104 4.25 -3.92 1.45
C PHE A 104 4.12 -2.75 2.40
N ALA A 105 3.85 -1.56 1.86
CA ALA A 105 3.87 -0.33 2.66
C ALA A 105 2.79 -0.32 3.74
N PRO A 106 3.09 0.10 4.98
CA PRO A 106 2.09 0.34 6.00
C PRO A 106 1.25 1.56 5.62
N ASN A 107 -0.05 1.44 5.70
CA ASN A 107 -1.01 2.55 5.57
C ASN A 107 -2.46 2.02 5.73
N THR A 108 -3.42 2.94 5.73
CA THR A 108 -4.82 2.59 5.51
C THR A 108 -5.10 2.57 4.00
N TYR A 109 -5.54 1.42 3.50
CA TYR A 109 -5.89 1.22 2.10
C TYR A 109 -7.39 1.13 1.92
N PHE A 110 -7.90 1.93 1.01
CA PHE A 110 -9.29 1.89 0.61
C PHE A 110 -9.42 1.14 -0.71
N PHE A 111 -10.38 0.22 -0.79
CA PHE A 111 -10.61 -0.60 -1.97
C PHE A 111 -12.10 -0.86 -2.18
N ALA A 112 -12.50 -1.14 -3.41
CA ALA A 112 -13.87 -1.47 -3.75
C ALA A 112 -14.24 -2.87 -3.22
N LYS A 113 -15.50 -3.07 -2.81
CA LYS A 113 -15.99 -4.39 -2.43
C LYS A 113 -15.81 -5.39 -3.58
N GLY A 114 -15.21 -6.54 -3.29
CA GLY A 114 -14.89 -7.56 -4.29
C GLY A 114 -13.61 -7.29 -5.09
N GLU A 115 -12.80 -6.31 -4.69
CA GLU A 115 -11.47 -6.12 -5.25
C GLU A 115 -10.59 -7.35 -4.98
N THR A 116 -9.71 -7.66 -5.91
CA THR A 116 -8.84 -8.82 -5.79
C THR A 116 -7.66 -8.55 -4.84
N ASP A 117 -7.32 -9.55 -4.05
CA ASP A 117 -6.10 -9.58 -3.22
C ASP A 117 -4.84 -9.25 -4.03
N LYS A 118 -4.75 -9.78 -5.26
CA LYS A 118 -3.64 -9.48 -6.18
C LYS A 118 -3.50 -8.00 -6.44
N LYS A 119 -4.62 -7.29 -6.69
CA LYS A 119 -4.58 -5.85 -6.95
C LYS A 119 -4.18 -5.07 -5.69
N ILE A 120 -4.76 -5.42 -4.53
CA ILE A 120 -4.44 -4.80 -3.25
C ILE A 120 -2.95 -4.95 -2.96
N LEU A 121 -2.40 -6.17 -3.00
CA LEU A 121 -0.99 -6.44 -2.77
C LEU A 121 -0.08 -5.72 -3.77
N THR A 122 -0.48 -5.66 -5.05
CA THR A 122 0.28 -4.92 -6.07
C THR A 122 0.35 -3.43 -5.75
N ASP A 123 -0.76 -2.82 -5.33
CA ASP A 123 -0.80 -1.40 -4.97
C ASP A 123 0.05 -1.11 -3.71
N LEU A 124 0.00 -2.00 -2.70
CA LEU A 124 0.85 -1.93 -1.50
C LEU A 124 2.34 -1.99 -1.85
N TYR A 125 2.72 -2.93 -2.69
CA TYR A 125 4.09 -3.09 -3.16
C TYR A 125 4.59 -1.85 -3.94
N HIS A 126 3.81 -1.34 -4.88
CA HIS A 126 4.20 -0.17 -5.64
C HIS A 126 4.39 1.07 -4.76
N ARG A 127 3.55 1.25 -3.75
CA ARG A 127 3.71 2.36 -2.78
C ARG A 127 4.99 2.19 -1.97
N GLN A 128 5.29 0.99 -1.50
CA GLN A 128 6.54 0.70 -0.80
C GLN A 128 7.75 1.00 -1.67
N MET A 129 7.77 0.52 -2.90
CA MET A 129 8.87 0.76 -3.83
C MET A 129 9.04 2.25 -4.13
N LYS A 130 7.95 2.99 -4.31
CA LYS A 130 8.00 4.44 -4.52
C LYS A 130 8.59 5.18 -3.30
N ALA A 131 8.18 4.82 -2.10
CA ALA A 131 8.73 5.40 -0.87
C ALA A 131 10.21 5.07 -0.71
N LEU A 132 10.58 3.81 -0.93
CA LEU A 132 11.96 3.33 -0.86
C LEU A 132 12.86 4.00 -1.89
N ASP A 133 12.41 4.17 -3.12
CA ASP A 133 13.16 4.88 -4.17
C ASP A 133 13.38 6.35 -3.81
N ALA A 134 12.36 7.01 -3.29
CA ALA A 134 12.47 8.41 -2.86
C ALA A 134 13.43 8.58 -1.67
N ALA A 135 13.39 7.65 -0.70
CA ALA A 135 14.32 7.66 0.43
C ALA A 135 15.76 7.34 -0.03
N TRP A 136 15.93 6.35 -0.89
CA TRP A 136 17.23 5.97 -1.44
C TRP A 136 17.89 7.09 -2.25
N ALA A 137 17.12 7.84 -3.02
CA ALA A 137 17.63 8.99 -3.76
C ALA A 137 18.18 10.10 -2.86
N LYS A 138 17.63 10.25 -1.65
CA LYS A 138 18.03 11.26 -0.66
C LYS A 138 19.03 10.74 0.38
N ARG A 139 19.52 9.51 0.26
CA ARG A 139 20.39 8.89 1.25
C ARG A 139 21.68 9.68 1.46
N ALA A 140 22.23 9.64 2.66
CA ALA A 140 23.58 10.15 2.92
C ALA A 140 24.62 9.36 2.12
N PRO A 141 25.74 9.99 1.74
CA PRO A 141 26.85 9.30 1.08
C PRO A 141 27.51 8.29 2.04
N ASN A 142 28.20 7.31 1.48
CA ASN A 142 28.99 6.33 2.22
C ASN A 142 28.23 5.48 3.23
N LEU A 143 26.96 5.19 2.96
CA LEU A 143 26.23 4.17 3.74
C LEU A 143 26.76 2.77 3.39
N PRO A 144 26.75 1.82 4.35
CA PRO A 144 27.27 0.46 4.16
C PRO A 144 26.29 -0.48 3.43
N TYR A 145 25.32 0.06 2.70
CA TYR A 145 24.32 -0.71 1.95
C TYR A 145 24.70 -0.75 0.47
N LYS A 146 24.64 -1.92 -0.14
CA LYS A 146 24.93 -2.13 -1.57
C LYS A 146 23.81 -1.58 -2.44
N ASP A 147 22.58 -1.75 -1.98
CA ASP A 147 21.37 -1.34 -2.69
C ASP A 147 20.25 -0.90 -1.72
N LYS A 148 19.15 -0.46 -2.30
CA LYS A 148 17.98 -0.01 -1.55
C LYS A 148 17.28 -1.13 -0.75
N TYR A 149 17.43 -2.39 -1.19
CA TYR A 149 16.82 -3.51 -0.48
C TYR A 149 17.57 -3.83 0.82
N GLU A 150 18.90 -3.75 0.83
CA GLU A 150 19.67 -3.85 2.07
C GLU A 150 19.32 -2.72 3.06
N ALA A 151 19.05 -1.51 2.56
CA ALA A 151 18.57 -0.42 3.39
C ALA A 151 17.16 -0.68 3.96
N LEU A 152 16.27 -1.31 3.18
CA LEU A 152 14.94 -1.73 3.66
C LEU A 152 15.05 -2.80 4.76
N ILE A 153 15.93 -3.78 4.60
CA ILE A 153 16.21 -4.79 5.64
C ILE A 153 16.67 -4.10 6.93
N MET A 154 17.60 -3.15 6.84
CA MET A 154 18.03 -2.41 8.02
C MET A 154 16.90 -1.59 8.65
N ALA A 155 16.06 -0.95 7.84
CA ALA A 155 14.89 -0.22 8.34
C ALA A 155 13.93 -1.14 9.12
N SER A 156 13.70 -2.37 8.65
CA SER A 156 12.85 -3.34 9.33
C SER A 156 13.42 -3.79 10.69
N ILE A 157 14.75 -3.87 10.81
CA ILE A 157 15.42 -4.16 12.08
C ILE A 157 15.26 -2.99 13.04
N VAL A 158 15.52 -1.76 12.58
CA VAL A 158 15.38 -0.53 13.39
C VAL A 158 13.94 -0.39 13.89
N GLU A 159 12.95 -0.64 13.06
CA GLU A 159 11.52 -0.60 13.41
C GLU A 159 11.16 -1.59 14.53
N LYS A 160 11.81 -2.74 14.57
CA LYS A 160 11.60 -3.76 15.61
C LYS A 160 12.38 -3.48 16.89
N GLU A 161 13.43 -2.67 16.82
CA GLU A 161 14.29 -2.33 17.97
C GLU A 161 13.69 -1.21 18.82
N THR A 162 13.04 -0.23 18.19
CA THR A 162 12.40 0.88 18.89
C THR A 162 11.13 1.33 18.18
N SER A 163 10.11 1.66 18.98
CA SER A 163 8.87 2.28 18.52
C SER A 163 8.86 3.82 18.69
N LEU A 164 9.98 4.39 19.17
CA LEU A 164 10.08 5.82 19.44
C LEU A 164 10.78 6.55 18.28
N ASP A 165 10.06 7.39 17.58
CA ASP A 165 10.60 8.18 16.45
C ASP A 165 11.86 8.97 16.82
N SER A 166 11.94 9.46 18.08
CA SER A 166 13.09 10.19 18.57
C SER A 166 14.38 9.37 18.66
N GLU A 167 14.28 8.03 18.75
CA GLU A 167 15.42 7.11 18.87
C GLU A 167 15.85 6.51 17.54
N LEU A 168 15.01 6.50 16.50
CA LEU A 168 15.29 5.88 15.20
C LEU A 168 16.65 6.29 14.62
N THR A 169 16.98 7.58 14.70
CA THR A 169 18.27 8.11 14.19
C THR A 169 19.46 7.57 14.98
N GLN A 170 19.34 7.45 16.29
CA GLN A 170 20.44 6.95 17.15
C GLN A 170 20.65 5.46 16.94
N VAL A 171 19.56 4.67 16.95
CA VAL A 171 19.59 3.22 16.73
C VAL A 171 20.17 2.90 15.36
N SER A 172 19.65 3.53 14.29
CA SER A 172 20.18 3.35 12.94
C SER A 172 21.66 3.73 12.84
N GLY A 173 22.09 4.80 13.51
CA GLY A 173 23.48 5.23 13.56
C GLY A 173 24.42 4.21 14.23
N VAL A 174 23.95 3.49 15.25
CA VAL A 174 24.71 2.39 15.88
C VAL A 174 24.90 1.24 14.88
N PHE A 175 23.84 0.82 14.20
CA PHE A 175 23.91 -0.28 13.22
C PHE A 175 24.79 0.07 12.02
N VAL A 176 24.68 1.28 11.48
CA VAL A 176 25.53 1.77 10.40
C VAL A 176 27.02 1.71 10.80
N ARG A 177 27.36 2.12 12.04
CA ARG A 177 28.74 2.03 12.55
C ARG A 177 29.21 0.59 12.69
N ARG A 178 28.38 -0.31 13.26
CA ARG A 178 28.70 -1.72 13.38
C ARG A 178 28.98 -2.36 12.04
N LEU A 179 28.13 -2.11 11.03
CA LEU A 179 28.34 -2.62 9.66
C LEU A 179 29.66 -2.11 9.06
N LYS A 180 29.98 -0.80 9.22
CA LYS A 180 31.25 -0.23 8.72
C LYS A 180 32.47 -0.84 9.37
N LEU A 181 32.37 -1.29 10.62
CA LEU A 181 33.45 -1.94 11.38
C LEU A 181 33.47 -3.46 11.19
N GLY A 182 32.58 -4.03 10.37
CA GLY A 182 32.47 -5.48 10.21
C GLY A 182 31.94 -6.21 11.45
N MET A 183 31.30 -5.50 12.38
CA MET A 183 30.75 -6.06 13.60
C MET A 183 29.37 -6.68 13.37
N ARG A 184 29.04 -7.72 14.13
CA ARG A 184 27.67 -8.25 14.18
C ARG A 184 26.70 -7.22 14.74
N LEU A 185 25.46 -7.20 14.25
CA LEU A 185 24.43 -6.25 14.72
C LEU A 185 24.05 -6.51 16.18
N GLN A 186 23.95 -7.77 16.60
CA GLN A 186 23.64 -8.20 17.97
C GLN A 186 22.37 -7.52 18.50
N THR A 187 21.29 -7.64 17.78
CA THR A 187 19.97 -7.13 18.13
C THR A 187 18.98 -8.30 18.16
N ASP A 188 17.99 -8.27 19.05
CA ASP A 188 17.02 -9.34 19.24
C ASP A 188 16.32 -9.81 17.94
N PRO A 189 15.89 -8.90 17.04
CA PRO A 189 15.30 -9.28 15.76
C PRO A 189 16.24 -10.09 14.83
N THR A 190 17.54 -10.11 15.10
CA THR A 190 18.53 -10.85 14.27
C THR A 190 18.99 -12.15 14.90
N VAL A 191 18.50 -12.48 16.07
CA VAL A 191 18.76 -13.72 16.80
C VAL A 191 17.65 -14.72 16.48
N ILE A 192 17.68 -15.28 15.25
CA ILE A 192 16.84 -16.39 14.83
C ILE A 192 17.75 -17.49 14.26
#